data_680755f3ef09ee7a171120649d29b3a8
#
_entry.id   680755f3ef09ee7a171120649d29b3a8
#
_cell.length_a   1.000
_cell.length_b   1.000
_cell.length_c   1.000
_cell.angle_alpha   90.00
_cell.angle_beta   90.00
_cell.angle_gamma   90.00
#
_symmetry.space_group_name_H-M   'P 1'
#
loop_
_entity.id
_entity.type
_entity.pdbx_description
1 polymer ?
#
loop_
_entity_poly.entity_id
_entity_poly.type
_entity_poly.pdbx_seq_one_letter_code
_entity_poly.pdbx_strand_id
1 'polypeptide(L)'
;KFFYEKKIYNLDNIKLENLQNIKIDKILFLLNLVIIFFLFLQFFSIEFPTNKIDIFHEGQKLSASFKSLNEKNLWSGSYITTGIINEILGVKFMWKILENQSIGSMRYLQLLYIFIFKLSLVFLIYLITKKTFLTQKFKLIFYLALTFITPFLIDYDVGSADPFSYRDLPIILCLIFFFKNLNNQNNINFSLIIIGLLGVLSFFWSIDRAINVNFLIIFICFFLLLKNANKSIITILISVIIFWLISYLYLENEFKFFINNTISVLKNQNYIHGIIHPQPFSDMPNSSRATKSLLFIILSLLISLSF
;
A
#
# COMPACT_ATOMS: atom_id res chain seq x y z
N LYS A 1 -42.24 26.75 -10.07
CA LYS A 1 -42.43 27.10 -8.62
C LYS A 1 -41.65 26.02 -7.84
N PHE A 2 -40.36 26.27 -7.58
CA PHE A 2 -39.55 25.49 -6.68
C PHE A 2 -39.90 25.91 -5.24
N PHE A 3 -40.39 24.99 -4.43
CA PHE A 3 -40.59 25.20 -3.01
C PHE A 3 -39.19 25.21 -2.34
N TYR A 4 -38.74 26.38 -1.95
CA TYR A 4 -37.65 26.58 -1.02
C TYR A 4 -38.21 26.30 0.39
N GLU A 5 -38.11 25.05 0.87
CA GLU A 5 -38.26 24.79 2.29
C GLU A 5 -37.05 25.33 3.01
N LYS A 6 -37.24 26.46 3.65
CA LYS A 6 -36.30 27.04 4.61
C LYS A 6 -36.25 26.09 5.82
N LYS A 7 -35.34 25.12 5.80
CA LYS A 7 -35.05 24.34 6.99
C LYS A 7 -34.50 25.29 8.04
N ILE A 8 -35.34 25.66 9.00
CA ILE A 8 -34.93 26.33 10.25
C ILE A 8 -34.09 25.29 10.99
N TYR A 9 -32.78 25.33 10.81
CA TYR A 9 -31.83 24.54 11.60
C TYR A 9 -31.87 25.09 13.02
N ASN A 10 -32.46 24.29 13.91
CA ASN A 10 -32.50 24.60 15.32
C ASN A 10 -31.06 24.52 15.85
N LEU A 11 -30.50 25.66 16.31
CA LEU A 11 -29.10 25.78 16.77
C LEU A 11 -28.74 24.75 17.86
N ASP A 12 -29.72 24.33 18.65
CA ASP A 12 -29.57 23.31 19.69
C ASP A 12 -29.34 21.92 19.10
N ASN A 13 -29.99 21.59 17.99
CA ASN A 13 -29.76 20.29 17.28
C ASN A 13 -28.36 20.25 16.66
N ILE A 14 -27.85 21.37 16.12
CA ILE A 14 -26.48 21.46 15.56
C ILE A 14 -25.44 21.30 16.67
N LYS A 15 -25.66 21.88 17.85
CA LYS A 15 -24.75 21.69 19.01
C LYS A 15 -24.76 20.26 19.51
N LEU A 16 -25.91 19.61 19.62
CA LEU A 16 -26.03 18.21 20.04
C LEU A 16 -25.38 17.25 19.04
N GLU A 17 -25.57 17.47 17.75
CA GLU A 17 -24.98 16.67 16.70
C GLU A 17 -23.44 16.80 16.66
N ASN A 18 -22.93 18.01 16.86
CA ASN A 18 -21.48 18.26 16.97
C ASN A 18 -20.88 17.61 18.22
N LEU A 19 -21.53 17.68 19.37
CA LEU A 19 -21.08 17.03 20.61
C LEU A 19 -21.09 15.50 20.49
N GLN A 20 -22.08 14.93 19.82
CA GLN A 20 -22.14 13.49 19.56
C GLN A 20 -21.05 13.05 18.57
N ASN A 21 -20.75 13.82 17.54
CA ASN A 21 -19.66 13.53 16.59
C ASN A 21 -18.30 13.55 17.27
N ILE A 22 -18.02 14.51 18.15
CA ILE A 22 -16.79 14.59 18.93
C ILE A 22 -16.63 13.36 19.86
N LYS A 23 -17.72 12.90 20.45
CA LYS A 23 -17.70 11.71 21.34
C LYS A 23 -17.33 10.44 20.57
N ILE A 24 -17.84 10.26 19.36
CA ILE A 24 -17.55 9.09 18.55
C ILE A 24 -16.16 9.12 17.95
N ASP A 25 -15.67 10.25 17.51
CA ASP A 25 -14.29 10.36 17.03
C ASP A 25 -13.28 9.96 18.13
N LYS A 26 -13.58 10.29 19.40
CA LYS A 26 -12.77 9.84 20.55
C LYS A 26 -12.87 8.34 20.76
N ILE A 27 -14.06 7.75 20.64
CA ILE A 27 -14.27 6.30 20.77
C ILE A 27 -13.53 5.57 19.66
N LEU A 28 -13.65 6.01 18.40
CA LEU A 28 -12.94 5.42 17.26
C LEU A 28 -11.42 5.51 17.45
N PHE A 29 -10.92 6.62 17.98
CA PHE A 29 -9.51 6.77 18.28
C PHE A 29 -9.03 5.79 19.36
N LEU A 30 -9.79 5.64 20.45
CA LEU A 30 -9.48 4.68 21.51
C LEU A 30 -9.53 3.24 21.01
N LEU A 31 -10.55 2.88 20.23
CA LEU A 31 -10.64 1.56 19.60
C LEU A 31 -9.44 1.30 18.67
N ASN A 32 -9.04 2.30 17.91
CA ASN A 32 -7.85 2.19 17.04
C ASN A 32 -6.58 1.90 17.85
N LEU A 33 -6.39 2.56 19.00
CA LEU A 33 -5.27 2.28 19.90
C LEU A 33 -5.32 0.87 20.48
N VAL A 34 -6.51 0.40 20.88
CA VAL A 34 -6.71 -0.97 21.38
C VAL A 34 -6.38 -2.00 20.29
N ILE A 35 -6.84 -1.79 19.07
CA ILE A 35 -6.55 -2.71 17.95
C ILE A 35 -5.05 -2.71 17.64
N ILE A 36 -4.40 -1.56 17.61
CA ILE A 36 -2.94 -1.46 17.44
C ILE A 36 -2.23 -2.24 18.54
N PHE A 37 -2.66 -2.10 19.79
CA PHE A 37 -2.10 -2.87 20.92
C PHE A 37 -2.25 -4.38 20.72
N PHE A 38 -3.42 -4.87 20.28
CA PHE A 38 -3.59 -6.29 19.96
C PHE A 38 -2.71 -6.76 18.80
N LEU A 39 -2.49 -5.94 17.78
CA LEU A 39 -1.54 -6.27 16.71
C LEU A 39 -0.09 -6.36 17.24
N PHE A 40 0.30 -5.51 18.19
CA PHE A 40 1.60 -5.64 18.88
C PHE A 40 1.68 -6.96 19.64
N LEU A 41 0.67 -7.30 20.45
CA LEU A 41 0.66 -8.57 21.17
C LEU A 41 0.73 -9.76 20.21
N GLN A 42 -0.03 -9.73 19.10
CA GLN A 42 0.03 -10.75 18.08
C GLN A 42 1.44 -10.87 17.49
N PHE A 43 2.09 -9.75 17.14
CA PHE A 43 3.44 -9.76 16.58
C PHE A 43 4.47 -10.38 17.54
N PHE A 44 4.41 -10.05 18.83
CA PHE A 44 5.33 -10.61 19.84
C PHE A 44 5.03 -12.06 20.22
N SER A 45 3.82 -12.55 19.95
CA SER A 45 3.44 -13.95 20.18
C SER A 45 3.75 -14.88 19.01
N ILE A 46 4.25 -14.34 17.88
CA ILE A 46 4.57 -15.16 16.71
C ILE A 46 5.77 -16.05 17.03
N GLU A 47 5.57 -17.35 16.90
CA GLU A 47 6.68 -18.28 16.86
C GLU A 47 7.52 -18.03 15.60
N PHE A 48 8.83 -18.06 15.78
CA PHE A 48 9.74 -17.83 14.66
C PHE A 48 9.48 -18.88 13.56
N PRO A 49 9.25 -18.47 12.30
CA PRO A 49 8.89 -19.41 11.25
C PRO A 49 10.06 -20.37 10.95
N THR A 50 9.86 -21.62 11.32
CA THR A 50 10.80 -22.74 11.07
C THR A 50 10.42 -23.56 9.84
N ASN A 51 9.52 -23.04 9.00
CA ASN A 51 9.03 -23.69 7.79
C ASN A 51 10.17 -24.12 6.87
N LYS A 52 9.89 -25.10 6.01
CA LYS A 52 10.84 -25.53 4.96
C LYS A 52 11.30 -24.31 4.15
N ILE A 53 12.57 -24.32 3.77
CA ILE A 53 13.16 -23.26 2.96
C ILE A 53 12.51 -23.30 1.58
N ASP A 54 11.98 -22.17 1.15
CA ASP A 54 11.58 -21.94 -0.24
C ASP A 54 12.83 -21.57 -1.04
N ILE A 55 13.43 -22.60 -1.67
CA ILE A 55 14.69 -22.45 -2.41
C ILE A 55 14.56 -21.40 -3.52
N PHE A 56 13.39 -21.28 -4.12
CA PHE A 56 13.18 -20.34 -5.23
C PHE A 56 13.04 -18.89 -4.72
N HIS A 57 12.01 -18.59 -3.91
CA HIS A 57 11.73 -17.22 -3.51
C HIS A 57 12.71 -16.66 -2.45
N GLU A 58 13.10 -17.51 -1.49
CA GLU A 58 14.07 -17.11 -0.47
C GLU A 58 15.50 -17.12 -1.04
N GLY A 59 15.82 -18.11 -1.89
CA GLY A 59 17.12 -18.22 -2.55
C GLY A 59 17.45 -17.00 -3.43
N GLN A 60 16.49 -16.48 -4.17
CA GLN A 60 16.67 -15.26 -4.96
C GLN A 60 17.10 -14.07 -4.08
N LYS A 61 16.38 -13.85 -2.97
CA LYS A 61 16.66 -12.74 -2.05
C LYS A 61 18.00 -12.90 -1.34
N LEU A 62 18.29 -14.10 -0.86
CA LEU A 62 19.52 -14.38 -0.13
C LEU A 62 20.76 -14.29 -1.03
N SER A 63 20.70 -14.89 -2.23
CA SER A 63 21.83 -14.87 -3.17
C SER A 63 22.14 -13.46 -3.66
N ALA A 64 21.13 -12.67 -4.02
CA ALA A 64 21.29 -11.29 -4.43
C ALA A 64 21.83 -10.41 -3.29
N SER A 65 21.32 -10.61 -2.06
CA SER A 65 21.79 -9.88 -0.88
C SER A 65 23.24 -10.21 -0.53
N PHE A 66 23.60 -11.50 -0.57
CA PHE A 66 24.98 -11.96 -0.30
C PHE A 66 25.96 -11.41 -1.33
N LYS A 67 25.61 -11.48 -2.63
CA LYS A 67 26.42 -10.92 -3.69
C LYS A 67 26.65 -9.41 -3.50
N SER A 68 25.61 -8.67 -3.12
CA SER A 68 25.68 -7.22 -2.89
C SER A 68 26.56 -6.81 -1.70
N LEU A 69 26.91 -7.72 -0.79
CA LEU A 69 27.86 -7.38 0.29
C LEU A 69 29.25 -7.09 -0.25
N ASN A 70 29.65 -7.80 -1.30
CA ASN A 70 30.99 -7.75 -1.87
C ASN A 70 31.07 -6.84 -3.11
N GLU A 71 29.94 -6.60 -3.77
CA GLU A 71 29.85 -5.80 -4.99
C GLU A 71 29.10 -4.48 -4.73
N LYS A 72 29.65 -3.37 -5.25
CA LYS A 72 28.99 -2.06 -5.17
C LYS A 72 27.84 -1.92 -6.17
N ASN A 73 27.87 -2.71 -7.23
CA ASN A 73 26.96 -2.61 -8.36
C ASN A 73 25.74 -3.51 -8.12
N LEU A 74 24.57 -2.91 -7.94
CA LEU A 74 23.35 -3.64 -7.56
C LEU A 74 22.64 -4.26 -8.76
N TRP A 75 22.39 -3.50 -9.83
CA TRP A 75 21.66 -3.98 -11.00
C TRP A 75 22.53 -4.52 -12.12
N SER A 76 23.76 -4.03 -12.27
CA SER A 76 24.71 -4.61 -13.22
C SER A 76 25.22 -5.98 -12.78
N GLY A 77 25.21 -6.26 -11.47
CA GLY A 77 25.64 -7.51 -10.89
C GLY A 77 24.55 -8.52 -10.65
N SER A 78 23.27 -8.14 -10.59
CA SER A 78 22.16 -9.04 -10.20
C SER A 78 20.88 -8.73 -10.96
N TYR A 79 20.13 -9.78 -11.31
CA TYR A 79 18.78 -9.65 -11.84
C TYR A 79 17.78 -9.57 -10.69
N ILE A 80 17.10 -8.44 -10.55
CA ILE A 80 16.19 -8.16 -9.43
C ILE A 80 14.76 -8.32 -9.92
N THR A 81 14.04 -9.31 -9.39
CA THR A 81 12.71 -9.71 -9.87
C THR A 81 11.58 -8.98 -9.20
N THR A 82 11.67 -8.69 -7.93
CA THR A 82 10.57 -8.01 -7.20
C THR A 82 10.90 -6.56 -6.92
N GLY A 83 11.98 -6.26 -6.21
CA GLY A 83 12.40 -4.90 -5.91
C GLY A 83 13.61 -4.86 -5.00
N ILE A 84 14.50 -3.89 -5.23
CA ILE A 84 15.79 -3.84 -4.54
C ILE A 84 15.65 -3.69 -3.02
N ILE A 85 14.65 -2.97 -2.54
CA ILE A 85 14.43 -2.78 -1.11
C ILE A 85 14.01 -4.10 -0.47
N ASN A 86 13.13 -4.85 -1.13
CA ASN A 86 12.65 -6.15 -0.63
C ASN A 86 13.71 -7.25 -0.73
N GLU A 87 14.43 -7.30 -1.85
CA GLU A 87 15.33 -8.42 -2.14
C GLU A 87 16.73 -8.23 -1.56
N ILE A 88 17.24 -6.99 -1.55
CA ILE A 88 18.66 -6.76 -1.26
C ILE A 88 18.85 -5.84 -0.05
N LEU A 89 18.41 -4.59 -0.18
CA LEU A 89 18.76 -3.57 0.82
C LEU A 89 18.16 -3.86 2.19
N GLY A 90 16.91 -4.33 2.24
CA GLY A 90 16.26 -4.69 3.50
C GLY A 90 16.96 -5.86 4.18
N VAL A 91 17.27 -6.93 3.43
CA VAL A 91 17.97 -8.10 3.97
C VAL A 91 19.37 -7.74 4.45
N LYS A 92 20.11 -6.98 3.64
CA LYS A 92 21.45 -6.49 4.00
C LYS A 92 21.41 -5.62 5.27
N PHE A 93 20.39 -4.77 5.40
CA PHE A 93 20.19 -3.95 6.58
C PHE A 93 19.93 -4.79 7.84
N MET A 94 19.06 -5.82 7.75
CA MET A 94 18.80 -6.72 8.87
C MET A 94 20.02 -7.54 9.26
N TRP A 95 20.78 -8.04 8.28
CA TRP A 95 22.03 -8.75 8.54
C TRP A 95 23.04 -7.88 9.29
N LYS A 96 23.07 -6.58 8.97
CA LYS A 96 23.95 -5.62 9.66
C LYS A 96 23.49 -5.34 11.09
N ILE A 97 22.17 -5.21 11.31
CA ILE A 97 21.62 -4.94 12.66
C ILE A 97 21.77 -6.15 13.59
N LEU A 98 21.45 -7.34 13.08
CA LEU A 98 21.47 -8.56 13.88
C LEU A 98 22.83 -9.24 13.89
N GLU A 99 23.82 -8.67 13.18
CA GLU A 99 25.17 -9.23 13.02
C GLU A 99 25.16 -10.70 12.57
N ASN A 100 24.09 -11.11 11.87
CA ASN A 100 23.84 -12.48 11.47
C ASN A 100 23.33 -12.57 10.03
N GLN A 101 24.15 -13.15 9.13
CA GLN A 101 23.82 -13.39 7.73
C GLN A 101 23.06 -14.71 7.60
N SER A 102 21.80 -14.73 7.99
CA SER A 102 20.98 -15.94 7.99
C SER A 102 19.65 -15.76 7.29
N ILE A 103 19.01 -16.89 6.94
CA ILE A 103 17.62 -16.95 6.49
C ILE A 103 16.69 -16.39 7.58
N GLY A 104 17.00 -16.68 8.84
CA GLY A 104 16.22 -16.20 9.98
C GLY A 104 16.13 -14.70 10.02
N SER A 105 17.24 -13.99 9.82
CA SER A 105 17.24 -12.51 9.80
C SER A 105 16.40 -11.95 8.65
N MET A 106 16.43 -12.60 7.48
CA MET A 106 15.57 -12.22 6.35
C MET A 106 14.08 -12.46 6.66
N ARG A 107 13.74 -13.60 7.25
CA ARG A 107 12.35 -13.91 7.64
C ARG A 107 11.84 -12.94 8.69
N TYR A 108 12.67 -12.57 9.65
CA TYR A 108 12.32 -11.56 10.64
C TYR A 108 12.00 -10.21 10.00
N LEU A 109 12.77 -9.79 8.98
CA LEU A 109 12.44 -8.59 8.21
C LEU A 109 11.08 -8.69 7.53
N GLN A 110 10.75 -9.84 6.95
CA GLN A 110 9.45 -10.03 6.32
C GLN A 110 8.30 -9.93 7.32
N LEU A 111 8.46 -10.51 8.52
CA LEU A 111 7.49 -10.35 9.61
C LEU A 111 7.31 -8.87 10.00
N LEU A 112 8.40 -8.09 10.09
CA LEU A 112 8.32 -6.66 10.33
C LEU A 112 7.56 -5.92 9.22
N TYR A 113 7.80 -6.26 7.96
CA TYR A 113 7.08 -5.64 6.85
C TYR A 113 5.58 -5.96 6.88
N ILE A 114 5.20 -7.21 7.18
CA ILE A 114 3.80 -7.61 7.36
C ILE A 114 3.17 -6.84 8.52
N PHE A 115 3.88 -6.70 9.62
CA PHE A 115 3.42 -5.95 10.79
C PHE A 115 3.17 -4.46 10.46
N ILE A 116 4.13 -3.80 9.78
CA ILE A 116 3.99 -2.40 9.34
C ILE A 116 2.81 -2.27 8.36
N PHE A 117 2.63 -3.23 7.47
CA PHE A 117 1.51 -3.26 6.54
C PHE A 117 0.17 -3.35 7.29
N LYS A 118 0.03 -4.24 8.27
CA LYS A 118 -1.17 -4.38 9.11
C LYS A 118 -1.48 -3.08 9.87
N LEU A 119 -0.47 -2.46 10.48
CA LEU A 119 -0.63 -1.16 11.16
C LEU A 119 -1.12 -0.08 10.20
N SER A 120 -0.52 0.00 9.01
CA SER A 120 -0.91 0.97 7.99
C SER A 120 -2.35 0.74 7.51
N LEU A 121 -2.76 -0.52 7.37
CA LEU A 121 -4.12 -0.89 6.98
C LEU A 121 -5.15 -0.48 8.04
N VAL A 122 -4.88 -0.74 9.32
CA VAL A 122 -5.75 -0.29 10.44
C VAL A 122 -5.88 1.23 10.44
N PHE A 123 -4.78 1.93 10.23
CA PHE A 123 -4.80 3.39 10.17
C PHE A 123 -5.59 3.91 8.96
N LEU A 124 -5.47 3.26 7.80
CA LEU A 124 -6.28 3.58 6.61
C LEU A 124 -7.78 3.39 6.89
N ILE A 125 -8.16 2.25 7.47
CA ILE A 125 -9.55 1.97 7.85
C ILE A 125 -10.09 3.04 8.80
N TYR A 126 -9.30 3.44 9.78
CA TYR A 126 -9.66 4.54 10.69
C TYR A 126 -9.92 5.85 9.95
N LEU A 127 -9.04 6.23 9.01
CA LEU A 127 -9.20 7.46 8.23
C LEU A 127 -10.44 7.41 7.33
N ILE A 128 -10.68 6.28 6.64
CA ILE A 128 -11.87 6.08 5.80
C ILE A 128 -13.13 6.20 6.66
N THR A 129 -13.19 5.46 7.77
CA THR A 129 -14.36 5.46 8.66
C THR A 129 -14.66 6.86 9.20
N LYS A 130 -13.63 7.60 9.61
CA LYS A 130 -13.79 8.97 10.09
C LYS A 130 -14.42 9.90 9.05
N LYS A 131 -14.12 9.69 7.76
CA LYS A 131 -14.55 10.54 6.65
C LYS A 131 -15.84 10.07 5.95
N THR A 132 -16.36 8.90 6.29
CA THR A 132 -17.62 8.41 5.71
C THR A 132 -18.82 9.20 6.24
N PHE A 133 -19.86 9.32 5.39
CA PHE A 133 -21.13 9.95 5.74
C PHE A 133 -22.09 9.03 6.51
N LEU A 134 -21.60 7.88 6.99
CA LEU A 134 -22.42 6.93 7.76
C LEU A 134 -22.89 7.54 9.08
N THR A 135 -24.07 7.09 9.54
CA THR A 135 -24.53 7.45 10.88
C THR A 135 -23.57 6.88 11.94
N GLN A 136 -23.56 7.48 13.11
CA GLN A 136 -22.59 7.17 14.16
C GLN A 136 -22.52 5.70 14.56
N LYS A 137 -23.67 5.03 14.68
CA LYS A 137 -23.74 3.59 15.00
C LYS A 137 -23.13 2.75 13.88
N PHE A 138 -23.44 3.09 12.63
CA PHE A 138 -22.90 2.39 11.46
C PHE A 138 -21.40 2.63 11.30
N LYS A 139 -20.86 3.79 11.67
CA LYS A 139 -19.40 4.03 11.67
C LYS A 139 -18.66 3.05 12.58
N LEU A 140 -19.16 2.80 13.79
CA LEU A 140 -18.54 1.86 14.72
C LEU A 140 -18.60 0.44 14.19
N ILE A 141 -19.76 0.00 13.70
CA ILE A 141 -19.95 -1.34 13.12
C ILE A 141 -19.03 -1.51 11.90
N PHE A 142 -19.00 -0.53 11.01
CA PHE A 142 -18.17 -0.53 9.81
C PHE A 142 -16.68 -0.60 10.15
N TYR A 143 -16.22 0.22 11.12
CA TYR A 143 -14.86 0.20 11.60
C TYR A 143 -14.47 -1.17 12.17
N LEU A 144 -15.28 -1.72 13.07
CA LEU A 144 -14.99 -3.02 13.67
C LEU A 144 -15.02 -4.14 12.63
N ALA A 145 -16.02 -4.16 11.75
CA ALA A 145 -16.10 -5.17 10.70
C ALA A 145 -14.86 -5.16 9.80
N LEU A 146 -14.46 -4.00 9.30
CA LEU A 146 -13.27 -3.90 8.45
C LEU A 146 -11.97 -4.23 9.19
N THR A 147 -11.80 -3.79 10.44
CA THR A 147 -10.58 -4.06 11.21
C THR A 147 -10.44 -5.52 11.61
N PHE A 148 -11.55 -6.23 11.89
CA PHE A 148 -11.51 -7.66 12.16
C PHE A 148 -11.31 -8.50 10.89
N ILE A 149 -11.94 -8.10 9.78
CA ILE A 149 -11.89 -8.87 8.53
C ILE A 149 -10.54 -8.74 7.84
N THR A 150 -9.88 -7.58 7.89
CA THR A 150 -8.69 -7.34 7.06
C THR A 150 -7.36 -7.61 7.77
N PRO A 151 -6.95 -6.88 8.82
CA PRO A 151 -5.61 -7.06 9.36
C PRO A 151 -5.43 -8.37 10.15
N PHE A 152 -6.50 -8.95 10.70
CA PHE A 152 -6.42 -10.19 11.47
C PHE A 152 -6.47 -11.45 10.60
N LEU A 153 -7.11 -11.38 9.41
CA LEU A 153 -7.11 -12.47 8.43
C LEU A 153 -5.84 -12.55 7.58
N ILE A 154 -5.00 -11.52 7.60
CA ILE A 154 -3.70 -11.57 6.95
C ILE A 154 -2.76 -12.37 7.85
N ASP A 155 -2.33 -13.53 7.40
CA ASP A 155 -1.39 -14.35 8.14
C ASP A 155 0.03 -13.76 8.11
N TYR A 156 0.82 -14.12 9.12
CA TYR A 156 2.26 -13.86 9.14
C TYR A 156 3.01 -14.98 8.41
N ASP A 157 2.49 -15.38 7.26
CA ASP A 157 3.14 -16.41 6.46
C ASP A 157 4.30 -15.80 5.67
N VAL A 158 5.49 -16.33 5.93
CA VAL A 158 6.74 -15.91 5.32
C VAL A 158 7.00 -16.80 4.12
N GLY A 159 7.02 -16.22 2.94
CA GLY A 159 7.29 -16.93 1.68
C GLY A 159 6.06 -17.20 0.83
N SER A 160 4.84 -16.94 1.31
CA SER A 160 3.64 -17.12 0.49
C SER A 160 3.44 -15.98 -0.52
N ALA A 161 2.83 -16.32 -1.64
CA ALA A 161 2.41 -15.38 -2.66
C ALA A 161 1.02 -14.81 -2.35
N ASP A 162 0.80 -14.36 -1.12
CA ASP A 162 -0.48 -13.82 -0.69
C ASP A 162 -0.92 -12.62 -1.53
N PRO A 163 -2.22 -12.56 -1.93
CA PRO A 163 -2.77 -11.45 -2.70
C PRO A 163 -2.69 -10.12 -1.96
N PHE A 164 -2.69 -10.14 -0.62
CA PHE A 164 -2.47 -8.98 0.25
C PHE A 164 -1.11 -9.12 0.93
N SER A 165 -0.05 -8.77 0.24
CA SER A 165 1.29 -8.86 0.80
C SER A 165 1.79 -7.48 1.23
N TYR A 166 2.80 -7.47 2.10
CA TYR A 166 3.52 -6.24 2.47
C TYR A 166 4.05 -5.46 1.24
N ARG A 167 4.10 -6.10 0.06
CA ARG A 167 4.44 -5.42 -1.20
C ARG A 167 3.45 -4.34 -1.59
N ASP A 168 2.20 -4.43 -1.11
CA ASP A 168 1.14 -3.43 -1.33
C ASP A 168 1.24 -2.23 -0.37
N LEU A 169 2.23 -2.20 0.54
CA LEU A 169 2.44 -1.11 1.49
C LEU A 169 2.46 0.29 0.83
N PRO A 170 3.14 0.52 -0.32
CA PRO A 170 3.11 1.83 -0.97
C PRO A 170 1.70 2.26 -1.41
N ILE A 171 0.84 1.32 -1.82
CA ILE A 171 -0.57 1.60 -2.18
C ILE A 171 -1.33 2.11 -0.95
N ILE A 172 -1.20 1.39 0.17
CA ILE A 172 -1.86 1.75 1.43
C ILE A 172 -1.38 3.13 1.91
N LEU A 173 -0.08 3.39 1.85
CA LEU A 173 0.49 4.68 2.22
C LEU A 173 -0.01 5.81 1.29
N CYS A 174 -0.06 5.61 -0.01
CA CYS A 174 -0.66 6.58 -0.94
C CYS A 174 -2.09 6.92 -0.55
N LEU A 175 -2.92 5.93 -0.24
CA LEU A 175 -4.30 6.13 0.19
C LEU A 175 -4.36 6.90 1.52
N ILE A 176 -3.52 6.56 2.50
CA ILE A 176 -3.44 7.27 3.79
C ILE A 176 -3.16 8.76 3.57
N PHE A 177 -2.13 9.09 2.80
CA PHE A 177 -1.76 10.48 2.54
C PHE A 177 -2.80 11.21 1.70
N PHE A 178 -3.44 10.52 0.76
CA PHE A 178 -4.56 11.07 0.01
C PHE A 178 -5.75 11.39 0.92
N PHE A 179 -6.23 10.43 1.73
CA PHE A 179 -7.35 10.66 2.66
C PHE A 179 -7.03 11.72 3.72
N LYS A 180 -5.78 11.79 4.19
CA LYS A 180 -5.36 12.86 5.11
C LYS A 180 -5.48 14.24 4.48
N ASN A 181 -5.23 14.35 3.17
CA ASN A 181 -5.24 15.64 2.45
C ASN A 181 -6.61 16.05 1.87
N LEU A 182 -7.63 15.19 1.92
CA LEU A 182 -8.92 15.46 1.26
C LEU A 182 -9.58 16.80 1.62
N ASN A 183 -9.33 17.32 2.83
CA ASN A 183 -9.91 18.57 3.29
C ASN A 183 -9.09 19.82 2.92
N ASN A 184 -7.82 19.65 2.49
CA ASN A 184 -6.87 20.73 2.22
C ASN A 184 -6.40 20.72 0.75
N GLN A 185 -7.33 20.48 -0.18
CA GLN A 185 -7.02 20.17 -1.59
C GLN A 185 -6.28 21.30 -2.34
N ASN A 186 -6.44 22.56 -1.92
CA ASN A 186 -5.86 23.73 -2.60
C ASN A 186 -4.52 24.20 -2.02
N ASN A 187 -4.06 23.60 -0.92
CA ASN A 187 -2.80 23.98 -0.30
C ASN A 187 -1.70 22.98 -0.62
N ILE A 188 -0.49 23.48 -0.87
CA ILE A 188 0.70 22.65 -0.96
C ILE A 188 0.89 21.98 0.40
N ASN A 189 0.78 20.65 0.44
CA ASN A 189 0.88 19.89 1.67
C ASN A 189 1.94 18.80 1.50
N PHE A 190 2.71 18.57 2.56
CA PHE A 190 3.71 17.51 2.64
C PHE A 190 3.17 16.14 2.22
N SER A 191 1.89 15.84 2.49
CA SER A 191 1.23 14.61 2.05
C SER A 191 1.25 14.42 0.53
N LEU A 192 1.13 15.51 -0.27
CA LEU A 192 1.16 15.43 -1.73
C LEU A 192 2.56 15.12 -2.25
N ILE A 193 3.58 15.69 -1.59
CA ILE A 193 4.98 15.40 -1.90
C ILE A 193 5.29 13.93 -1.64
N ILE A 194 4.80 13.38 -0.52
CA ILE A 194 4.96 11.94 -0.21
C ILE A 194 4.25 11.06 -1.25
N ILE A 195 3.07 11.43 -1.74
CA ILE A 195 2.39 10.67 -2.80
C ILE A 195 3.29 10.59 -4.04
N GLY A 196 3.90 11.70 -4.47
CA GLY A 196 4.86 11.70 -5.59
C GLY A 196 6.09 10.85 -5.30
N LEU A 197 6.66 10.94 -4.10
CA LEU A 197 7.76 10.09 -3.64
C LEU A 197 7.39 8.59 -3.71
N LEU A 198 6.21 8.21 -3.23
CA LEU A 198 5.74 6.82 -3.24
C LEU A 198 5.58 6.28 -4.67
N GLY A 199 5.22 7.12 -5.64
CA GLY A 199 5.19 6.76 -7.05
C GLY A 199 6.55 6.27 -7.55
N VAL A 200 7.62 6.94 -7.18
CA VAL A 200 8.99 6.56 -7.56
C VAL A 200 9.53 5.43 -6.69
N LEU A 201 9.40 5.53 -5.36
CA LEU A 201 9.86 4.52 -4.41
C LEU A 201 9.23 3.14 -4.64
N SER A 202 8.01 3.09 -5.16
CA SER A 202 7.33 1.83 -5.45
C SER A 202 8.11 0.94 -6.43
N PHE A 203 8.84 1.51 -7.41
CA PHE A 203 9.70 0.76 -8.31
C PHE A 203 10.90 0.13 -7.62
N PHE A 204 11.41 0.78 -6.58
CA PHE A 204 12.48 0.23 -5.74
C PHE A 204 11.95 -0.75 -4.70
N TRP A 205 10.69 -0.59 -4.29
CA TRP A 205 10.03 -1.47 -3.33
C TRP A 205 9.55 -2.76 -3.97
N SER A 206 8.77 -2.69 -5.05
CA SER A 206 8.19 -3.85 -5.74
C SER A 206 7.78 -3.46 -7.16
N ILE A 207 8.50 -3.98 -8.17
CA ILE A 207 8.33 -3.58 -9.58
C ILE A 207 6.92 -3.87 -10.07
N ASP A 208 6.35 -5.04 -9.72
CA ASP A 208 5.00 -5.45 -10.09
C ASP A 208 3.91 -4.54 -9.48
N ARG A 209 4.13 -4.07 -8.24
CA ARG A 209 3.19 -3.18 -7.55
C ARG A 209 3.36 -1.71 -7.92
N ALA A 210 4.52 -1.33 -8.42
CA ALA A 210 4.80 0.04 -8.84
C ALA A 210 3.81 0.54 -9.90
N ILE A 211 3.42 -0.32 -10.83
CA ILE A 211 2.41 0.01 -11.84
C ILE A 211 1.08 0.38 -11.16
N ASN A 212 0.63 -0.43 -10.19
CA ASN A 212 -0.62 -0.20 -9.48
C ASN A 212 -0.58 1.11 -8.67
N VAL A 213 0.56 1.41 -8.02
CA VAL A 213 0.75 2.68 -7.30
C VAL A 213 0.65 3.87 -8.24
N ASN A 214 1.30 3.81 -9.40
CA ASN A 214 1.29 4.90 -10.35
C ASN A 214 -0.08 5.06 -11.02
N PHE A 215 -0.81 3.99 -11.30
CA PHE A 215 -2.22 4.07 -11.70
C PHE A 215 -3.07 4.75 -10.64
N LEU A 216 -2.90 4.38 -9.36
CA LEU A 216 -3.60 5.04 -8.26
C LEU A 216 -3.29 6.55 -8.20
N ILE A 217 -2.03 6.95 -8.42
CA ILE A 217 -1.63 8.36 -8.47
C ILE A 217 -2.33 9.09 -9.64
N ILE A 218 -2.44 8.45 -10.80
CA ILE A 218 -3.20 9.00 -11.94
C ILE A 218 -4.67 9.20 -11.56
N PHE A 219 -5.31 8.22 -10.90
CA PHE A 219 -6.68 8.37 -10.41
C PHE A 219 -6.82 9.48 -9.38
N ILE A 220 -5.86 9.61 -8.46
CA ILE A 220 -5.82 10.72 -7.49
C ILE A 220 -5.73 12.08 -8.22
N CYS A 221 -4.85 12.20 -9.21
CA CYS A 221 -4.73 13.42 -10.01
C CYS A 221 -6.02 13.73 -10.77
N PHE A 222 -6.66 12.72 -11.36
CA PHE A 222 -7.95 12.87 -12.02
C PHE A 222 -9.04 13.35 -11.05
N PHE A 223 -9.14 12.74 -9.87
CA PHE A 223 -10.07 13.19 -8.83
C PHE A 223 -9.81 14.64 -8.42
N LEU A 224 -8.55 15.03 -8.22
CA LEU A 224 -8.17 16.40 -7.89
C LEU A 224 -8.49 17.37 -9.02
N LEU A 225 -8.40 16.94 -10.28
CA LEU A 225 -8.81 17.73 -11.45
C LEU A 225 -10.31 18.02 -11.42
N LEU A 226 -11.13 17.02 -11.14
CA LEU A 226 -12.59 17.18 -10.99
C LEU A 226 -12.96 18.14 -9.84
N LYS A 227 -12.08 18.28 -8.84
CA LYS A 227 -12.22 19.22 -7.73
C LYS A 227 -11.57 20.58 -7.98
N ASN A 228 -11.07 20.85 -9.19
CA ASN A 228 -10.33 22.07 -9.56
C ASN A 228 -9.11 22.35 -8.66
N ALA A 229 -8.49 21.31 -8.10
CA ALA A 229 -7.35 21.39 -7.20
C ALA A 229 -6.00 21.36 -7.96
N ASN A 230 -5.83 22.24 -8.95
CA ASN A 230 -4.68 22.24 -9.87
C ASN A 230 -3.32 22.34 -9.15
N LYS A 231 -3.24 23.16 -8.08
CA LYS A 231 -1.99 23.28 -7.28
C LYS A 231 -1.55 21.94 -6.69
N SER A 232 -2.49 21.13 -6.21
CA SER A 232 -2.22 19.82 -5.66
C SER A 232 -1.70 18.85 -6.72
N ILE A 233 -2.28 18.88 -7.92
CA ILE A 233 -1.83 18.06 -9.06
C ILE A 233 -0.40 18.44 -9.43
N ILE A 234 -0.14 19.73 -9.61
CA ILE A 234 1.19 20.24 -9.95
C ILE A 234 2.22 19.82 -8.89
N THR A 235 1.86 19.88 -7.59
CA THR A 235 2.74 19.45 -6.50
C THR A 235 3.09 17.96 -6.61
N ILE A 236 2.12 17.08 -6.89
CA ILE A 236 2.37 15.64 -7.08
C ILE A 236 3.29 15.41 -8.27
N LEU A 237 2.99 16.02 -9.43
CA LEU A 237 3.78 15.85 -10.66
C LEU A 237 5.21 16.35 -10.51
N ILE A 238 5.40 17.55 -9.94
CA ILE A 238 6.73 18.08 -9.66
C ILE A 238 7.49 17.15 -8.71
N SER A 239 6.82 16.62 -7.68
CA SER A 239 7.45 15.69 -6.74
C SER A 239 7.91 14.42 -7.44
N VAL A 240 7.09 13.82 -8.30
CA VAL A 240 7.48 12.65 -9.11
C VAL A 240 8.74 12.96 -9.94
N ILE A 241 8.76 14.10 -10.63
CA ILE A 241 9.90 14.50 -11.47
C ILE A 241 11.17 14.69 -10.62
N ILE A 242 11.05 15.40 -9.49
CA ILE A 242 12.19 15.65 -8.59
C ILE A 242 12.73 14.32 -8.05
N PHE A 243 11.89 13.40 -7.59
CA PHE A 243 12.36 12.13 -7.04
C PHE A 243 12.95 11.21 -8.10
N TRP A 244 12.45 11.24 -9.35
CA TRP A 244 13.13 10.55 -10.47
C TRP A 244 14.49 11.16 -10.77
N LEU A 245 14.61 12.49 -10.74
CA LEU A 245 15.88 13.19 -10.93
C LEU A 245 16.89 12.84 -9.82
N ILE A 246 16.45 12.83 -8.56
CA ILE A 246 17.29 12.42 -7.43
C ILE A 246 17.72 10.95 -7.60
N SER A 247 16.82 10.05 -8.02
CA SER A 247 17.14 8.64 -8.27
C SER A 247 18.18 8.50 -9.39
N TYR A 248 18.04 9.27 -10.46
CA TYR A 248 19.00 9.29 -11.56
C TYR A 248 20.38 9.75 -11.10
N LEU A 249 20.45 10.86 -10.35
CA LEU A 249 21.72 11.42 -9.84
C LEU A 249 22.37 10.49 -8.81
N TYR A 250 21.58 9.82 -7.99
CA TYR A 250 22.11 8.91 -6.96
C TYR A 250 22.62 7.59 -7.54
N LEU A 251 21.95 7.05 -8.55
CA LEU A 251 22.29 5.77 -9.16
C LEU A 251 23.35 5.88 -10.27
N GLU A 252 23.55 7.06 -10.82
CA GLU A 252 24.53 7.29 -11.89
C GLU A 252 24.46 6.22 -13.02
N ASN A 253 25.54 5.51 -13.23
CA ASN A 253 25.62 4.45 -14.26
C ASN A 253 24.67 3.28 -13.99
N GLU A 254 24.34 2.98 -12.73
CA GLU A 254 23.40 1.92 -12.36
C GLU A 254 21.95 2.25 -12.76
N PHE A 255 21.60 3.52 -12.99
CA PHE A 255 20.25 3.90 -13.41
C PHE A 255 19.84 3.26 -14.74
N LYS A 256 20.75 3.17 -15.70
CA LYS A 256 20.51 2.48 -16.97
C LYS A 256 20.20 0.98 -16.75
N PHE A 257 20.97 0.33 -15.90
CA PHE A 257 20.77 -1.07 -15.57
C PHE A 257 19.46 -1.28 -14.81
N PHE A 258 19.13 -0.40 -13.89
CA PHE A 258 17.83 -0.39 -13.21
C PHE A 258 16.66 -0.32 -14.20
N ILE A 259 16.67 0.62 -15.15
CA ILE A 259 15.60 0.76 -16.16
C ILE A 259 15.52 -0.51 -17.02
N ASN A 260 16.64 -1.01 -17.52
CA ASN A 260 16.67 -2.21 -18.34
C ASN A 260 16.16 -3.44 -17.58
N ASN A 261 16.55 -3.61 -16.32
CA ASN A 261 16.06 -4.68 -15.46
C ASN A 261 14.54 -4.57 -15.26
N THR A 262 14.04 -3.36 -14.93
CA THR A 262 12.61 -3.13 -14.73
C THR A 262 11.79 -3.45 -15.98
N ILE A 263 12.23 -2.99 -17.16
CA ILE A 263 11.58 -3.29 -18.42
C ILE A 263 11.62 -4.80 -18.72
N SER A 264 12.76 -5.45 -18.47
CA SER A 264 12.91 -6.89 -18.67
C SER A 264 11.97 -7.70 -17.77
N VAL A 265 11.88 -7.35 -16.49
CA VAL A 265 10.96 -7.99 -15.55
C VAL A 265 9.51 -7.83 -16.02
N LEU A 266 9.10 -6.62 -16.39
CA LEU A 266 7.72 -6.37 -16.85
C LEU A 266 7.39 -7.13 -18.15
N LYS A 267 8.32 -7.20 -19.10
CA LYS A 267 8.12 -7.93 -20.35
C LYS A 267 8.07 -9.44 -20.17
N ASN A 268 8.87 -9.97 -19.23
CA ASN A 268 9.05 -11.40 -19.06
C ASN A 268 8.35 -11.94 -17.80
N GLN A 269 7.43 -11.20 -17.21
CA GLN A 269 6.77 -11.56 -15.96
C GLN A 269 6.15 -12.96 -16.00
N ASN A 270 5.51 -13.31 -17.10
CA ASN A 270 4.90 -14.64 -17.28
C ASN A 270 5.93 -15.78 -17.28
N TYR A 271 7.10 -15.54 -17.86
CA TYR A 271 8.19 -16.51 -17.87
C TYR A 271 8.91 -16.60 -16.52
N ILE A 272 9.13 -15.47 -15.85
CA ILE A 272 9.84 -15.41 -14.58
C ILE A 272 9.04 -16.10 -13.46
N HIS A 273 7.73 -15.88 -13.43
CA HIS A 273 6.87 -16.46 -12.39
C HIS A 273 6.18 -17.76 -12.82
N GLY A 274 6.35 -18.18 -14.07
CA GLY A 274 5.71 -19.40 -14.59
C GLY A 274 4.17 -19.35 -14.55
N ILE A 275 3.59 -18.17 -14.42
CA ILE A 275 2.15 -17.96 -14.24
C ILE A 275 1.57 -17.35 -15.51
N ILE A 276 0.69 -18.08 -16.15
CA ILE A 276 -0.21 -17.51 -17.15
C ILE A 276 -1.35 -16.83 -16.39
N HIS A 277 -1.43 -15.50 -16.47
CA HIS A 277 -2.52 -14.79 -15.85
C HIS A 277 -3.84 -15.16 -16.52
N PRO A 278 -4.82 -15.69 -15.78
CA PRO A 278 -6.08 -16.13 -16.35
C PRO A 278 -6.85 -14.92 -16.89
N GLN A 279 -7.32 -15.03 -18.12
CA GLN A 279 -8.20 -14.02 -18.70
C GLN A 279 -9.63 -14.20 -18.17
N PRO A 280 -10.36 -13.10 -17.87
CA PRO A 280 -11.77 -13.19 -17.54
C PRO A 280 -12.57 -13.80 -18.70
N PHE A 281 -13.62 -14.57 -18.40
CA PHE A 281 -14.53 -15.17 -19.38
C PHE A 281 -13.84 -16.10 -20.39
N SER A 282 -12.76 -16.77 -20.01
CA SER A 282 -12.02 -17.73 -20.84
C SER A 282 -12.07 -19.14 -20.23
N ASP A 283 -11.71 -20.15 -21.02
CA ASP A 283 -11.60 -21.53 -20.57
C ASP A 283 -10.29 -21.84 -19.83
N MET A 284 -9.47 -20.82 -19.56
CA MET A 284 -8.21 -20.97 -18.85
C MET A 284 -8.40 -21.38 -17.39
N PRO A 285 -7.48 -22.17 -16.81
CA PRO A 285 -7.47 -22.44 -15.38
C PRO A 285 -7.52 -21.12 -14.56
N ASN A 286 -8.34 -21.11 -13.52
CA ASN A 286 -8.59 -19.92 -12.67
C ASN A 286 -9.29 -18.72 -13.34
N SER A 287 -9.77 -18.82 -14.57
CA SER A 287 -10.56 -17.78 -15.25
C SER A 287 -11.77 -17.34 -14.41
N SER A 288 -12.42 -18.24 -13.66
CA SER A 288 -13.51 -17.91 -12.77
C SER A 288 -13.14 -16.89 -11.69
N ARG A 289 -11.90 -16.90 -11.16
CA ARG A 289 -11.40 -15.90 -10.21
C ARG A 289 -11.23 -14.54 -10.88
N ALA A 290 -10.62 -14.50 -12.07
CA ALA A 290 -10.45 -13.29 -12.84
C ALA A 290 -11.80 -12.66 -13.21
N THR A 291 -12.77 -13.48 -13.64
CA THR A 291 -14.15 -13.05 -13.95
C THR A 291 -14.85 -12.46 -12.72
N LYS A 292 -14.79 -13.14 -11.56
CA LYS A 292 -15.37 -12.63 -10.31
C LYS A 292 -14.75 -11.31 -9.88
N SER A 293 -13.42 -11.19 -9.97
CA SER A 293 -12.72 -9.94 -9.64
C SER A 293 -13.14 -8.80 -10.55
N LEU A 294 -13.24 -9.03 -11.86
CA LEU A 294 -13.70 -8.03 -12.83
C LEU A 294 -15.14 -7.60 -12.55
N LEU A 295 -16.05 -8.57 -12.34
CA LEU A 295 -17.45 -8.29 -12.01
C LEU A 295 -17.57 -7.50 -10.70
N PHE A 296 -16.77 -7.84 -9.68
CA PHE A 296 -16.75 -7.10 -8.42
C PHE A 296 -16.28 -5.64 -8.62
N ILE A 297 -15.25 -5.40 -9.43
CA ILE A 297 -14.81 -4.04 -9.76
C ILE A 297 -15.91 -3.27 -10.49
N ILE A 298 -16.53 -3.86 -11.50
CA ILE A 298 -17.63 -3.22 -12.26
C ILE A 298 -18.80 -2.90 -11.33
N LEU A 299 -19.20 -3.83 -10.48
CA LEU A 299 -20.30 -3.63 -9.53
C LEU A 299 -19.97 -2.51 -8.53
N SER A 300 -18.74 -2.49 -8.01
CA SER A 300 -18.30 -1.44 -7.10
C SER A 300 -18.30 -0.06 -7.75
N LEU A 301 -17.90 0.03 -9.02
CA LEU A 301 -17.97 1.27 -9.81
C LEU A 301 -19.42 1.71 -10.04
N LEU A 302 -20.31 0.79 -10.43
CA LEU A 302 -21.73 1.10 -10.63
C LEU A 302 -22.40 1.58 -9.34
N ILE A 303 -22.11 0.93 -8.21
CA ILE A 303 -22.59 1.37 -6.89
C ILE A 303 -22.05 2.76 -6.56
N SER A 304 -20.77 3.03 -6.79
CA SER A 304 -20.16 4.33 -6.48
C SER A 304 -20.69 5.47 -7.36
N LEU A 305 -21.16 5.18 -8.56
CA LEU A 305 -21.79 6.14 -9.47
C LEU A 305 -23.27 6.40 -9.15
N SER A 306 -23.92 5.49 -8.40
CA SER A 306 -25.32 5.61 -8.01
C SER A 306 -25.54 6.44 -6.73
N PHE A 307 -24.49 6.78 -6.01
CA PHE A 307 -24.43 7.66 -4.85
C PHE A 307 -23.78 9.00 -5.18
#